data_01760cced3374232cfe740a61b07511c
#
_entry.id   01760cced3374232cfe740a61b07511c
#
_cell.length_a   1.000
_cell.length_b   1.000
_cell.length_c   1.000
_cell.angle_alpha   90.00
_cell.angle_beta   90.00
_cell.angle_gamma   90.00
#
_symmetry.space_group_name_H-M   'P 1'
#
loop_
_entity.id
_entity.type
_entity.pdbx_description
1 polymer ?
#
loop_
_entity_poly.entity_id
_entity_poly.type
_entity_poly.pdbx_seq_one_letter_code
_entity_poly.pdbx_strand_id
1 'polypeptide(L)'
;LKAEGTERVIVFCRTKHRVDACCRRLRRAGISCEPIHGDRKQNQRERALESFRAGKTDVLVATDVLARGIDVSEVRYVVNFDVPVDPEDYIHRIGRTGRAGEAGWALTFVTENDVDDLLSIERLMGMAVPAYEPDMALELGENPVALDPDRDPAATRPAGKRRAKKGGVK
;
A
#
# COMPACT_ATOMS: atom_id res chain seq x y z
N LEU A 1 -13.41 3.79 -2.11
CA LEU A 1 -13.62 4.05 -0.66
C LEU A 1 -14.98 4.72 -0.31
N LYS A 2 -15.89 4.90 -1.26
CA LYS A 2 -17.26 5.41 -0.98
C LYS A 2 -18.35 4.33 -1.18
N ALA A 3 -17.96 3.12 -1.55
CA ALA A 3 -18.90 1.99 -1.65
C ALA A 3 -19.22 1.44 -0.25
N GLU A 4 -20.39 0.83 -0.10
CA GLU A 4 -20.78 0.17 1.15
C GLU A 4 -19.72 -0.84 1.59
N GLY A 5 -19.38 -0.85 2.88
CA GLY A 5 -18.44 -1.79 3.47
C GLY A 5 -16.95 -1.41 3.36
N THR A 6 -16.62 -0.14 3.10
CA THR A 6 -15.23 0.36 3.13
C THR A 6 -14.71 0.67 4.53
N GLU A 7 -15.35 0.15 5.54
CA GLU A 7 -14.92 0.23 6.93
C GLU A 7 -13.62 -0.58 7.13
N ARG A 8 -12.75 -0.07 8.01
CA ARG A 8 -11.48 -0.71 8.38
C ARG A 8 -10.49 -0.94 7.23
N VAL A 9 -10.08 0.15 6.61
CA VAL A 9 -9.06 0.17 5.55
C VAL A 9 -7.71 0.61 6.13
N ILE A 10 -6.63 -0.08 5.80
CA ILE A 10 -5.27 0.42 6.01
C ILE A 10 -4.67 0.81 4.66
N VAL A 11 -4.12 2.02 4.59
CA VAL A 11 -3.39 2.52 3.43
C VAL A 11 -1.91 2.63 3.79
N PHE A 12 -1.05 1.96 3.05
CA PHE A 12 0.40 2.02 3.24
C PHE A 12 1.04 2.99 2.26
N CYS A 13 1.84 3.91 2.79
CA CYS A 13 2.65 4.85 2.02
C CYS A 13 4.13 4.69 2.37
N ARG A 14 5.00 4.88 1.38
CA ARG A 14 6.47 4.75 1.53
C ARG A 14 7.08 5.76 2.49
N THR A 15 6.51 6.97 2.58
CA THR A 15 7.06 8.05 3.41
C THR A 15 6.02 8.75 4.27
N LYS A 16 6.46 9.33 5.41
CA LYS A 16 5.63 10.13 6.29
C LYS A 16 4.94 11.31 5.59
N HIS A 17 5.63 11.96 4.65
CA HIS A 17 5.06 13.07 3.88
C HIS A 17 3.93 12.61 2.96
N ARG A 18 4.05 11.41 2.38
CA ARG A 18 2.97 10.81 1.56
C ARG A 18 1.78 10.40 2.44
N VAL A 19 2.04 9.88 3.65
CA VAL A 19 0.98 9.60 4.64
C VAL A 19 0.16 10.85 4.92
N ASP A 20 0.81 11.98 5.27
CA ASP A 20 0.11 13.22 5.55
C ASP A 20 -0.61 13.78 4.31
N ALA A 21 -0.01 13.67 3.13
CA ALA A 21 -0.64 14.10 1.88
C ALA A 21 -1.87 13.26 1.52
N CYS A 22 -1.78 11.94 1.69
CA CYS A 22 -2.88 11.01 1.50
C CYS A 22 -4.04 11.33 2.45
N CYS A 23 -3.77 11.47 3.76
CA CYS A 23 -4.79 11.86 4.74
C CYS A 23 -5.47 13.18 4.38
N ARG A 24 -4.72 14.20 3.96
CA ARG A 24 -5.34 15.47 3.53
C ARG A 24 -6.30 15.30 2.36
N ARG A 25 -5.96 14.44 1.38
CA ARG A 25 -6.82 14.16 0.22
C ARG A 25 -8.07 13.39 0.62
N LEU A 26 -7.92 12.35 1.44
CA LEU A 26 -9.05 11.55 1.94
C LEU A 26 -10.04 12.41 2.73
N ARG A 27 -9.55 13.26 3.65
CA ARG A 27 -10.40 14.18 4.43
C ARG A 27 -11.14 15.19 3.56
N ARG A 28 -10.49 15.73 2.51
CA ARG A 28 -11.16 16.61 1.53
C ARG A 28 -12.26 15.87 0.75
N ALA A 29 -12.12 14.58 0.58
CA ALA A 29 -13.13 13.72 -0.04
C ALA A 29 -14.22 13.25 0.94
N GLY A 30 -14.20 13.73 2.20
CA GLY A 30 -15.16 13.37 3.24
C GLY A 30 -14.92 12.01 3.88
N ILE A 31 -13.72 11.44 3.72
CA ILE A 31 -13.35 10.15 4.31
C ILE A 31 -12.61 10.39 5.62
N SER A 32 -13.11 9.74 6.70
CA SER A 32 -12.50 9.77 8.02
C SER A 32 -11.18 8.99 8.00
N CYS A 33 -10.06 9.64 8.34
CA CYS A 33 -8.77 8.98 8.35
C CYS A 33 -7.80 9.54 9.40
N GLU A 34 -6.91 8.67 9.89
CA GLU A 34 -5.85 9.03 10.83
C GLU A 34 -4.47 8.60 10.31
N PRO A 35 -3.45 9.49 10.42
CA PRO A 35 -2.08 9.18 10.01
C PRO A 35 -1.28 8.52 11.13
N ILE A 36 -0.48 7.49 10.77
CA ILE A 36 0.45 6.82 11.69
C ILE A 36 1.85 6.76 11.06
N HIS A 37 2.79 7.52 11.61
CA HIS A 37 4.20 7.53 11.20
C HIS A 37 5.12 8.00 12.33
N GLY A 38 6.43 7.87 12.16
CA GLY A 38 7.43 8.10 13.21
C GLY A 38 7.44 9.49 13.85
N ASP A 39 7.03 10.53 13.12
CA ASP A 39 6.95 11.89 13.66
C ASP A 39 5.74 12.14 14.57
N ARG A 40 4.80 11.18 14.63
CA ARG A 40 3.66 11.26 15.54
C ARG A 40 4.06 10.80 16.94
N LYS A 41 3.70 11.60 17.96
CA LYS A 41 3.91 11.25 19.36
C LYS A 41 3.17 9.96 19.70
N GLN A 42 3.69 9.18 20.65
CA GLN A 42 3.11 7.89 21.05
C GLN A 42 1.61 8.00 21.39
N ASN A 43 1.24 9.01 22.18
CA ASN A 43 -0.16 9.22 22.55
C ASN A 43 -1.09 9.57 21.36
N GLN A 44 -0.56 10.20 20.30
CA GLN A 44 -1.33 10.45 19.07
C GLN A 44 -1.55 9.16 18.29
N ARG A 45 -0.53 8.29 18.24
CA ARG A 45 -0.64 6.98 17.58
C ARG A 45 -1.64 6.07 18.29
N GLU A 46 -1.60 6.02 19.61
CA GLU A 46 -2.55 5.26 20.43
C GLU A 46 -4.00 5.73 20.21
N ARG A 47 -4.23 7.05 20.24
CA ARG A 47 -5.56 7.61 19.95
C ARG A 47 -6.06 7.29 18.54
N ALA A 48 -5.18 7.36 17.53
CA ALA A 48 -5.52 7.00 16.16
C ALA A 48 -5.96 5.52 16.07
N LEU A 49 -5.23 4.63 16.74
CA LEU A 49 -5.56 3.20 16.80
C LEU A 49 -6.86 2.94 17.54
N GLU A 50 -7.07 3.57 18.69
CA GLU A 50 -8.31 3.46 19.46
C GLU A 50 -9.51 3.95 18.64
N SER A 51 -9.37 5.09 17.96
CA SER A 51 -10.40 5.64 17.08
C SER A 51 -10.76 4.68 15.95
N PHE A 52 -9.75 4.07 15.34
CA PHE A 52 -9.93 3.09 14.26
C PHE A 52 -10.58 1.79 14.77
N ARG A 53 -10.10 1.25 15.90
CA ARG A 53 -10.69 0.06 16.54
C ARG A 53 -12.15 0.27 16.94
N ALA A 54 -12.47 1.48 17.40
CA ALA A 54 -13.82 1.86 17.78
C ALA A 54 -14.75 2.17 16.59
N GLY A 55 -14.26 2.04 15.33
CA GLY A 55 -15.05 2.36 14.13
C GLY A 55 -15.34 3.86 13.94
N LYS A 56 -14.66 4.75 14.68
CA LYS A 56 -14.78 6.21 14.52
C LYS A 56 -13.97 6.76 13.37
N THR A 57 -12.99 5.99 12.92
CA THR A 57 -12.10 6.30 11.80
C THR A 57 -12.14 5.14 10.83
N ASP A 58 -12.45 5.40 9.57
CA ASP A 58 -12.60 4.37 8.53
C ASP A 58 -11.26 3.92 7.97
N VAL A 59 -10.28 4.84 7.92
CA VAL A 59 -9.00 4.63 7.24
C VAL A 59 -7.82 4.97 8.15
N LEU A 60 -6.89 4.02 8.31
CA LEU A 60 -5.54 4.31 8.82
C LEU A 60 -4.59 4.50 7.64
N VAL A 61 -3.78 5.56 7.65
CA VAL A 61 -2.72 5.77 6.66
C VAL A 61 -1.37 5.67 7.38
N ALA A 62 -0.54 4.71 7.01
CA ALA A 62 0.65 4.36 7.77
C ALA A 62 1.91 4.17 6.92
N THR A 63 3.09 4.26 7.56
CA THR A 63 4.35 3.75 7.04
C THR A 63 4.67 2.38 7.62
N ASP A 64 5.51 1.58 6.95
CA ASP A 64 5.84 0.20 7.34
C ASP A 64 6.42 0.08 8.75
N VAL A 65 7.33 0.97 9.11
CA VAL A 65 8.07 0.92 10.39
C VAL A 65 7.14 0.85 11.61
N LEU A 66 5.98 1.47 11.54
CA LEU A 66 5.02 1.46 12.64
C LEU A 66 3.95 0.38 12.48
N ALA A 67 3.61 0.03 11.25
CA ALA A 67 2.62 -0.99 10.99
C ALA A 67 3.05 -2.40 11.46
N ARG A 68 4.35 -2.67 11.54
CA ARG A 68 4.90 -3.93 12.09
C ARG A 68 4.62 -4.11 13.59
N GLY A 69 4.46 -3.01 14.35
CA GLY A 69 4.18 -3.04 15.80
C GLY A 69 2.73 -2.78 16.18
N ILE A 70 1.85 -2.60 15.19
CA ILE A 70 0.46 -2.30 15.44
C ILE A 70 -0.33 -3.61 15.45
N ASP A 71 -0.93 -3.93 16.59
CA ASP A 71 -1.97 -4.93 16.68
C ASP A 71 -3.28 -4.36 16.10
N VAL A 72 -3.35 -4.30 14.77
CA VAL A 72 -4.57 -4.07 14.03
C VAL A 72 -4.86 -5.36 13.27
N SER A 73 -5.51 -6.27 13.95
CA SER A 73 -6.17 -7.43 13.38
C SER A 73 -7.54 -7.02 12.82
N GLU A 74 -8.04 -7.77 11.86
CA GLU A 74 -9.41 -7.61 11.31
C GLU A 74 -9.57 -6.37 10.39
N VAL A 75 -8.58 -6.06 9.60
CA VAL A 75 -8.71 -5.10 8.51
C VAL A 75 -9.34 -5.80 7.30
N ARG A 76 -10.38 -5.23 6.73
CA ARG A 76 -11.04 -5.80 5.56
C ARG A 76 -10.28 -5.51 4.27
N TYR A 77 -9.69 -4.32 4.19
CA TYR A 77 -8.98 -3.86 3.00
C TYR A 77 -7.59 -3.33 3.34
N VAL A 78 -6.59 -3.81 2.63
CA VAL A 78 -5.24 -3.26 2.61
C VAL A 78 -5.02 -2.55 1.29
N VAL A 79 -4.57 -1.31 1.32
CA VAL A 79 -4.22 -0.54 0.12
C VAL A 79 -2.73 -0.19 0.18
N ASN A 80 -1.95 -0.75 -0.71
CA ASN A 80 -0.56 -0.33 -0.94
C ASN A 80 -0.58 0.87 -1.90
N PHE A 81 -0.58 2.08 -1.36
CA PHE A 81 -0.50 3.30 -2.15
C PHE A 81 0.86 3.46 -2.84
N ASP A 82 1.87 2.86 -2.27
CA ASP A 82 3.21 2.69 -2.83
C ASP A 82 3.62 1.22 -2.70
N VAL A 83 4.21 0.65 -3.74
CA VAL A 83 4.85 -0.66 -3.68
C VAL A 83 6.04 -0.58 -2.71
N PRO A 84 6.17 -1.47 -1.70
CA PRO A 84 7.32 -1.47 -0.82
C PRO A 84 8.58 -1.92 -1.58
N VAL A 85 9.74 -1.37 -1.18
CA VAL A 85 11.04 -1.76 -1.75
C VAL A 85 11.48 -3.13 -1.24
N ASP A 86 11.16 -3.43 0.02
CA ASP A 86 11.43 -4.74 0.63
C ASP A 86 10.23 -5.68 0.37
N PRO A 87 10.42 -6.80 -0.34
CA PRO A 87 9.35 -7.75 -0.61
C PRO A 87 8.71 -8.34 0.65
N GLU A 88 9.44 -8.50 1.76
CA GLU A 88 8.90 -9.00 3.02
C GLU A 88 7.89 -8.00 3.61
N ASP A 89 8.09 -6.70 3.41
CA ASP A 89 7.13 -5.68 3.83
C ASP A 89 5.78 -5.86 3.15
N TYR A 90 5.77 -6.25 1.89
CA TYR A 90 4.53 -6.55 1.17
C TYR A 90 3.73 -7.67 1.87
N ILE A 91 4.40 -8.77 2.21
CA ILE A 91 3.77 -9.89 2.93
C ILE A 91 3.22 -9.43 4.29
N HIS A 92 3.99 -8.62 5.02
CA HIS A 92 3.56 -8.07 6.30
C HIS A 92 2.35 -7.13 6.19
N ARG A 93 2.26 -6.35 5.09
CA ARG A 93 1.13 -5.46 4.82
C ARG A 93 -0.13 -6.25 4.49
N ILE A 94 -0.09 -7.15 3.50
CA ILE A 94 -1.25 -7.95 3.11
C ILE A 94 -1.71 -8.88 4.22
N GLY A 95 -0.79 -9.36 5.07
CA GLY A 95 -1.09 -10.15 6.27
C GLY A 95 -1.88 -9.39 7.35
N ARG A 96 -2.29 -8.13 7.14
CA ARG A 96 -3.23 -7.40 8.02
C ARG A 96 -4.67 -7.72 7.71
N THR A 97 -4.97 -8.33 6.57
CA THR A 97 -6.31 -8.75 6.14
C THR A 97 -6.37 -10.27 5.92
N GLY A 98 -7.55 -10.81 5.72
CA GLY A 98 -7.74 -12.23 5.44
C GLY A 98 -7.39 -13.17 6.61
N ARG A 99 -7.65 -12.75 7.85
CA ARG A 99 -7.37 -13.55 9.06
C ARG A 99 -8.64 -14.22 9.58
N ALA A 100 -8.45 -15.27 10.40
CA ALA A 100 -9.52 -16.00 11.06
C ALA A 100 -10.58 -16.60 10.13
N GLY A 101 -10.23 -16.90 8.87
CA GLY A 101 -11.18 -17.47 7.90
C GLY A 101 -12.06 -16.45 7.18
N GLU A 102 -11.90 -15.16 7.45
CA GLU A 102 -12.60 -14.11 6.71
C GLU A 102 -11.83 -13.73 5.44
N ALA A 103 -12.60 -13.44 4.36
CA ALA A 103 -12.02 -12.95 3.13
C ALA A 103 -11.50 -11.52 3.31
N GLY A 104 -10.28 -11.26 2.85
CA GLY A 104 -9.65 -9.95 2.84
C GLY A 104 -9.21 -9.54 1.45
N TRP A 105 -9.09 -8.25 1.23
CA TRP A 105 -8.68 -7.68 -0.06
C TRP A 105 -7.41 -6.85 0.10
N ALA A 106 -6.48 -7.06 -0.82
CA ALA A 106 -5.29 -6.23 -0.95
C ALA A 106 -5.25 -5.59 -2.33
N LEU A 107 -5.17 -4.27 -2.39
CA LEU A 107 -5.04 -3.49 -3.63
C LEU A 107 -3.69 -2.79 -3.64
N THR A 108 -2.98 -2.89 -4.75
CA THR A 108 -1.65 -2.27 -4.90
C THR A 108 -1.63 -1.37 -6.13
N PHE A 109 -1.30 -0.09 -5.92
CA PHE A 109 -1.06 0.83 -7.04
C PHE A 109 0.39 0.68 -7.50
N VAL A 110 0.56 0.43 -8.79
CA VAL A 110 1.86 0.20 -9.41
C VAL A 110 2.10 1.27 -10.46
N THR A 111 3.25 1.93 -10.39
CA THR A 111 3.73 2.84 -11.44
C THR A 111 4.86 2.18 -12.21
N GLU A 112 5.26 2.76 -13.35
CA GLU A 112 6.40 2.25 -14.13
C GLU A 112 7.70 2.10 -13.30
N ASN A 113 7.89 2.98 -12.31
CA ASN A 113 9.06 2.94 -11.44
C ASN A 113 9.01 1.82 -10.38
N ASP A 114 7.84 1.25 -10.14
CA ASP A 114 7.61 0.23 -9.09
C ASP A 114 7.62 -1.20 -9.65
N VAL A 115 7.75 -1.38 -10.98
CA VAL A 115 7.63 -2.69 -11.63
C VAL A 115 8.71 -3.68 -11.13
N ASP A 116 9.96 -3.23 -10.95
CA ASP A 116 11.04 -4.10 -10.49
C ASP A 116 10.83 -4.52 -9.02
N ASP A 117 10.29 -3.64 -8.18
CA ASP A 117 9.92 -3.95 -6.80
C ASP A 117 8.76 -4.98 -6.79
N LEU A 118 7.72 -4.78 -7.63
CA LEU A 118 6.60 -5.74 -7.76
C LEU A 118 7.08 -7.12 -8.20
N LEU A 119 7.93 -7.21 -9.22
CA LEU A 119 8.48 -8.49 -9.69
C LEU A 119 9.32 -9.20 -8.60
N SER A 120 9.96 -8.45 -7.72
CA SER A 120 10.69 -9.00 -6.58
C SER A 120 9.75 -9.58 -5.53
N ILE A 121 8.61 -8.91 -5.29
CA ILE A 121 7.52 -9.38 -4.43
C ILE A 121 6.92 -10.67 -4.97
N GLU A 122 6.60 -10.71 -6.26
CA GLU A 122 6.00 -11.88 -6.92
C GLU A 122 6.92 -13.10 -6.88
N ARG A 123 8.25 -12.88 -7.07
CA ARG A 123 9.25 -13.95 -6.89
C ARG A 123 9.27 -14.50 -5.48
N LEU A 124 9.18 -13.63 -4.47
CA LEU A 124 9.13 -14.06 -3.07
C LEU A 124 7.85 -14.87 -2.77
N MET A 125 6.71 -14.43 -3.32
CA MET A 125 5.42 -15.12 -3.13
C MET A 125 5.29 -16.41 -3.95
N GLY A 126 6.09 -16.56 -5.01
CA GLY A 126 5.93 -17.66 -5.97
C GLY A 126 4.66 -17.57 -6.83
N MET A 127 4.02 -16.40 -6.89
CA MET A 127 2.81 -16.16 -7.67
C MET A 127 2.74 -14.70 -8.14
N ALA A 128 2.09 -14.48 -9.28
CA ALA A 128 1.82 -13.14 -9.78
C ALA A 128 0.71 -12.45 -8.97
N VAL A 129 0.85 -11.15 -8.75
CA VAL A 129 -0.25 -10.31 -8.24
C VAL A 129 -1.22 -10.07 -9.39
N PRO A 130 -2.49 -10.49 -9.28
CA PRO A 130 -3.46 -10.31 -10.36
C PRO A 130 -3.62 -8.82 -10.71
N ALA A 131 -3.61 -8.51 -12.00
CA ALA A 131 -3.95 -7.16 -12.45
C ALA A 131 -5.46 -6.96 -12.30
N TYR A 132 -5.86 -5.81 -11.77
CA TYR A 132 -7.25 -5.42 -11.64
C TYR A 132 -7.55 -4.24 -12.58
N GLU A 133 -8.47 -4.45 -13.50
CA GLU A 133 -9.01 -3.41 -14.36
C GLU A 133 -10.34 -2.94 -13.74
N PRO A 134 -10.40 -1.70 -13.21
CA PRO A 134 -11.65 -1.20 -12.65
C PRO A 134 -12.67 -0.96 -13.77
N ASP A 135 -13.93 -1.34 -13.54
CA ASP A 135 -15.06 -1.09 -14.46
C ASP A 135 -15.32 0.40 -14.71
N MET A 136 -14.74 1.28 -13.90
CA MET A 136 -14.77 2.72 -14.12
C MET A 136 -13.61 3.12 -15.03
N ALA A 137 -13.93 3.89 -16.08
CA ALA A 137 -12.94 4.66 -16.80
C ALA A 137 -12.29 5.67 -15.82
N LEU A 138 -11.26 5.21 -15.08
CA LEU A 138 -10.30 6.11 -14.50
C LEU A 138 -9.63 6.77 -15.72
N GLU A 139 -9.66 8.09 -15.80
CA GLU A 139 -8.76 8.83 -16.68
C GLU A 139 -7.33 8.56 -16.18
N LEU A 140 -6.82 7.39 -16.53
CA LEU A 140 -5.44 7.01 -16.33
C LEU A 140 -4.65 7.94 -17.25
N GLY A 141 -3.63 8.60 -16.70
CA GLY A 141 -2.72 9.40 -17.49
C GLY A 141 -2.18 8.61 -18.70
N GLU A 142 -1.55 9.29 -19.64
CA GLU A 142 -1.22 8.85 -21.00
C GLU A 142 -0.48 7.50 -21.14
N ASN A 143 0.01 6.89 -20.05
CA ASN A 143 0.70 5.59 -20.05
C ASN A 143 0.28 4.72 -18.85
N PRO A 144 -0.80 3.94 -18.95
CA PRO A 144 -1.05 2.89 -17.96
C PRO A 144 0.06 1.84 -18.00
N VAL A 145 0.51 1.39 -16.83
CA VAL A 145 1.48 0.29 -16.74
C VAL A 145 0.76 -0.99 -17.20
N ALA A 146 1.04 -1.44 -18.41
CA ALA A 146 0.56 -2.72 -18.89
C ALA A 146 1.43 -3.84 -18.27
N LEU A 147 0.87 -4.54 -17.28
CA LEU A 147 1.46 -5.77 -16.76
C LEU A 147 0.76 -6.93 -17.45
N ASP A 148 1.56 -7.85 -17.99
CA ASP A 148 1.05 -9.12 -18.51
C ASP A 148 0.40 -9.91 -17.36
N PRO A 149 -0.91 -10.21 -17.41
CA PRO A 149 -1.58 -10.94 -16.34
C PRO A 149 -1.06 -12.39 -16.20
N ASP A 150 -0.53 -12.97 -17.28
CA ASP A 150 -0.01 -14.34 -17.32
C ASP A 150 1.53 -14.38 -17.16
N ARG A 151 2.15 -13.28 -16.75
CA ARG A 151 3.61 -13.20 -16.58
C ARG A 151 4.12 -14.24 -15.58
N ASP A 152 5.20 -14.90 -15.93
CA ASP A 152 5.94 -15.78 -15.02
C ASP A 152 6.72 -14.91 -14.00
N PRO A 153 6.42 -14.99 -12.70
CA PRO A 153 7.14 -14.23 -11.66
C PRO A 153 8.61 -14.67 -11.55
N ALA A 154 8.97 -15.86 -12.01
CA ALA A 154 10.36 -16.35 -12.04
C ALA A 154 11.14 -15.90 -13.29
N ALA A 155 10.48 -15.36 -14.31
CA ALA A 155 11.14 -14.88 -15.52
C ALA A 155 12.12 -13.74 -15.22
N THR A 156 13.38 -13.97 -15.51
CA THR A 156 14.44 -12.98 -15.32
C THR A 156 14.29 -11.90 -16.41
N ARG A 157 13.99 -10.66 -16.02
CA ARG A 157 14.14 -9.53 -16.95
C ARG A 157 15.61 -9.44 -17.39
N PRO A 158 15.90 -9.20 -18.68
CA PRO A 158 17.25 -8.83 -19.10
C PRO A 158 17.63 -7.56 -18.34
N ALA A 159 18.85 -7.58 -17.73
CA ALA A 159 19.37 -6.51 -16.90
C ALA A 159 19.29 -5.17 -17.64
N GLY A 160 18.22 -4.42 -17.40
CA GLY A 160 18.08 -3.04 -17.83
C GLY A 160 19.14 -2.21 -17.15
N LYS A 161 19.93 -1.48 -17.93
CA LYS A 161 21.06 -0.64 -17.51
C LYS A 161 20.74 0.12 -16.23
N ARG A 162 21.37 -0.24 -15.13
CA ARG A 162 21.41 0.56 -13.91
C ARG A 162 21.83 1.98 -14.30
N ARG A 163 20.95 2.95 -14.16
CA ARG A 163 21.28 4.36 -14.30
C ARG A 163 22.35 4.67 -13.28
N ALA A 164 23.59 4.84 -13.74
CA ALA A 164 24.70 5.22 -12.91
C ALA A 164 24.32 6.51 -12.16
N LYS A 165 24.31 6.47 -10.83
CA LYS A 165 24.29 7.68 -10.00
C LYS A 165 25.52 8.48 -10.38
N LYS A 166 25.35 9.59 -11.09
CA LYS A 166 26.39 10.62 -11.22
C LYS A 166 26.67 11.15 -9.82
N GLY A 167 27.77 10.70 -9.24
CA GLY A 167 28.37 11.31 -8.09
C GLY A 167 28.79 12.73 -8.48
N GLY A 168 28.10 13.72 -7.96
CA GLY A 168 28.54 15.10 -7.96
C GLY A 168 29.52 15.29 -6.79
N VAL A 169 30.79 15.28 -7.10
CA VAL A 169 31.82 15.89 -6.25
C VAL A 169 31.80 17.38 -6.57
N LYS A 170 31.43 18.21 -5.60
CA LYS A 170 32.15 19.40 -5.12
C LYS A 170 31.32 20.04 -4.01
#